data_f4a3879e1a8e31afed5bac5886335651
#
_entry.id   f4a3879e1a8e31afed5bac5886335651
#
_cell.length_a   1.000
_cell.length_b   1.000
_cell.length_c   1.000
_cell.angle_alpha   90.00
_cell.angle_beta   90.00
_cell.angle_gamma   90.00
#
_symmetry.space_group_name_H-M   'P 1'
#
loop_
_entity.id
_entity.type
_entity.pdbx_description
1 polymer ?
#
loop_
_entity_poly.entity_id
_entity_poly.type
_entity_poly.pdbx_seq_one_letter_code
_entity_poly.pdbx_strand_id
1 'polypeptide(L)'
;MRIYEGSPRQDFEEVLRSIGAFLDQRGMRDVLLVEAPDGFILQGLAVEGSTGTWSEDGGHQVKETLTFLDDDIARFMEEAIARRNAGGAVPDWGKAGYYEKSFRILGRWIDEQKPRDIFFFEQDGAFVVRLYRVAPTGGHHTLAEFTKDDIEAMIAQAPQARQA
;
A
#
# COMPACT_ATOMS: atom_id res chain seq x y z
N MET A 1 -8.08 5.86 10.47
CA MET A 1 -8.89 5.06 9.51
C MET A 1 -10.21 4.70 10.15
N ARG A 2 -11.26 5.39 9.81
CA ARG A 2 -12.57 5.18 10.47
C ARG A 2 -13.34 3.99 9.92
N ILE A 3 -13.25 3.74 8.64
CA ILE A 3 -13.99 2.70 7.94
C ILE A 3 -13.67 1.30 8.46
N TYR A 4 -12.51 1.17 9.07
CA TYR A 4 -12.02 -0.14 9.47
C TYR A 4 -12.29 -0.45 10.93
N GLU A 5 -12.94 0.45 11.66
CA GLU A 5 -13.38 0.23 13.02
C GLU A 5 -14.38 -0.93 13.07
N GLY A 6 -14.04 -1.97 13.80
CA GLY A 6 -14.87 -3.16 13.99
C GLY A 6 -14.60 -4.35 13.07
N SER A 7 -13.74 -4.20 12.05
CA SER A 7 -13.30 -5.32 11.22
C SER A 7 -12.01 -5.94 11.78
N PRO A 8 -11.89 -7.27 11.87
CA PRO A 8 -10.65 -7.90 12.35
C PRO A 8 -9.46 -7.72 11.38
N ARG A 9 -9.66 -7.10 10.23
CA ARG A 9 -8.62 -6.86 9.21
C ARG A 9 -8.44 -5.38 8.88
N GLN A 10 -8.62 -4.54 9.87
CA GLN A 10 -8.51 -3.08 9.73
C GLN A 10 -7.10 -2.55 9.93
N ASP A 11 -6.12 -3.28 9.47
CA ASP A 11 -4.75 -2.85 9.57
C ASP A 11 -4.24 -2.28 8.25
N PHE A 12 -3.21 -1.47 8.36
CA PHE A 12 -2.51 -0.93 7.21
C PHE A 12 -1.89 -2.01 6.34
N GLU A 13 -1.50 -3.15 6.92
CA GLU A 13 -0.94 -4.28 6.18
C GLU A 13 -1.89 -4.74 5.06
N GLU A 14 -3.15 -5.00 5.38
CA GLU A 14 -4.14 -5.46 4.40
C GLU A 14 -4.61 -4.35 3.47
N VAL A 15 -4.82 -3.15 3.99
CA VAL A 15 -5.26 -2.00 3.19
C VAL A 15 -4.20 -1.64 2.15
N LEU A 16 -2.96 -1.44 2.57
CA LEU A 16 -1.88 -1.07 1.67
C LEU A 16 -1.52 -2.19 0.70
N ARG A 17 -1.61 -3.44 1.13
CA ARG A 17 -1.46 -4.59 0.23
C ARG A 17 -2.48 -4.52 -0.91
N SER A 18 -3.73 -4.25 -0.62
CA SER A 18 -4.79 -4.15 -1.62
C SER A 18 -4.58 -2.98 -2.59
N ILE A 19 -4.16 -1.84 -2.08
CA ILE A 19 -3.78 -0.69 -2.91
C ILE A 19 -2.57 -1.03 -3.78
N GLY A 20 -1.56 -1.69 -3.22
CA GLY A 20 -0.38 -2.14 -3.95
C GLY A 20 -0.71 -3.10 -5.09
N ALA A 21 -1.61 -4.05 -4.86
CA ALA A 21 -2.09 -4.95 -5.91
C ALA A 21 -2.78 -4.18 -7.05
N PHE A 22 -3.55 -3.16 -6.72
CA PHE A 22 -4.16 -2.28 -7.71
C PHE A 22 -3.09 -1.53 -8.53
N LEU A 23 -2.06 -1.00 -7.87
CA LEU A 23 -0.94 -0.32 -8.54
C LEU A 23 -0.21 -1.23 -9.52
N ASP A 24 0.05 -2.48 -9.13
CA ASP A 24 0.69 -3.47 -10.00
C ASP A 24 -0.18 -3.76 -11.23
N GLN A 25 -1.49 -3.90 -11.06
CA GLN A 25 -2.42 -4.12 -12.16
C GLN A 25 -2.52 -2.90 -13.08
N ARG A 26 -2.44 -1.71 -12.53
CA ARG A 26 -2.53 -0.45 -13.27
C ARG A 26 -1.21 -0.08 -13.96
N GLY A 27 -0.10 -0.68 -13.54
CA GLY A 27 1.23 -0.34 -14.05
C GLY A 27 1.71 1.04 -13.64
N MET A 28 1.35 1.51 -12.46
CA MET A 28 1.78 2.81 -11.94
C MET A 28 3.18 2.75 -11.34
N ARG A 29 3.86 3.90 -11.37
CA ARG A 29 5.19 4.10 -10.78
C ARG A 29 5.29 5.46 -10.10
N ASP A 30 6.35 5.64 -9.30
CA ASP A 30 6.66 6.89 -8.60
C ASP A 30 5.47 7.40 -7.79
N VAL A 31 5.00 6.56 -6.90
CA VAL A 31 3.77 6.78 -6.18
C VAL A 31 3.94 7.68 -4.96
N LEU A 32 2.91 8.46 -4.71
CA LEU A 32 2.70 9.26 -3.52
C LEU A 32 1.37 8.83 -2.93
N LEU A 33 1.33 8.53 -1.64
CA LEU A 33 0.11 8.15 -0.93
C LEU A 33 -0.09 9.04 0.29
N VAL A 34 -1.28 9.59 0.41
CA VAL A 34 -1.69 10.42 1.55
C VAL A 34 -2.98 9.86 2.13
N GLU A 35 -3.00 9.61 3.43
CA GLU A 35 -4.24 9.28 4.12
C GLU A 35 -5.10 10.54 4.29
N ALA A 36 -6.37 10.42 3.88
CA ALA A 36 -7.40 11.43 4.04
C ALA A 36 -8.42 10.97 5.09
N PRO A 37 -9.28 11.88 5.60
CA PRO A 37 -10.26 11.50 6.63
C PRO A 37 -11.20 10.36 6.23
N ASP A 38 -11.46 10.20 4.95
CA ASP A 38 -12.43 9.26 4.38
C ASP A 38 -11.81 8.31 3.33
N GLY A 39 -10.49 8.14 3.36
CA GLY A 39 -9.79 7.23 2.46
C GLY A 39 -8.34 7.60 2.21
N PHE A 40 -7.87 7.36 0.99
CA PHE A 40 -6.52 7.65 0.55
C PHE A 40 -6.51 8.40 -0.77
N ILE A 41 -5.58 9.33 -0.91
CA ILE A 41 -5.27 9.98 -2.18
C ILE A 41 -3.94 9.43 -2.67
N LEU A 42 -3.93 8.92 -3.88
CA LEU A 42 -2.75 8.35 -4.52
C LEU A 42 -2.45 9.09 -5.81
N GLN A 43 -1.19 9.46 -5.99
CA GLN A 43 -0.67 9.98 -7.26
C GLN A 43 0.44 9.08 -7.76
N GLY A 44 0.54 8.96 -9.06
CA GLY A 44 1.61 8.20 -9.68
C GLY A 44 1.71 8.47 -11.17
N LEU A 45 2.72 7.92 -11.79
CA LEU A 45 2.90 7.94 -13.23
C LEU A 45 2.34 6.64 -13.82
N ALA A 46 1.51 6.77 -14.84
CA ALA A 46 0.98 5.66 -15.61
C ALA A 46 1.25 5.88 -17.09
N VAL A 47 1.25 4.80 -17.86
CA VAL A 47 1.26 4.89 -19.32
C VAL A 47 -0.17 5.05 -19.78
N GLU A 48 -0.45 6.07 -20.59
CA GLU A 48 -1.78 6.32 -21.14
C GLU A 48 -2.27 5.09 -21.90
N GLY A 49 -3.49 4.62 -21.56
CA GLY A 49 -4.07 3.41 -22.15
C GLY A 49 -3.46 2.11 -21.66
N SER A 50 -2.58 2.14 -20.65
CA SER A 50 -1.92 0.97 -20.09
C SER A 50 -2.92 -0.01 -19.46
N THR A 51 -2.75 -1.29 -19.78
CA THR A 51 -3.47 -2.40 -19.15
C THR A 51 -2.61 -3.15 -18.13
N GLY A 52 -1.61 -2.51 -17.55
CA GLY A 52 -0.88 -3.05 -16.44
C GLY A 52 0.58 -3.42 -16.68
N THR A 53 1.12 -3.20 -17.88
CA THR A 53 2.53 -3.38 -18.17
C THR A 53 3.21 -2.06 -18.46
N TRP A 54 4.26 -1.75 -17.72
CA TRP A 54 5.11 -0.61 -17.97
C TRP A 54 5.99 -0.90 -19.19
N SER A 55 5.91 -0.06 -20.22
CA SER A 55 6.74 -0.19 -21.41
C SER A 55 8.00 0.66 -21.26
N GLU A 56 9.16 0.04 -21.47
CA GLU A 56 10.44 0.76 -21.50
C GLU A 56 10.58 1.65 -22.75
N ASP A 57 9.81 1.38 -23.79
CA ASP A 57 9.85 2.10 -25.08
C ASP A 57 9.12 3.45 -25.06
N GLY A 58 8.82 3.96 -23.89
CA GLY A 58 8.34 5.33 -23.76
C GLY A 58 6.93 5.58 -24.27
N GLY A 59 5.99 4.72 -23.97
CA GLY A 59 4.58 5.09 -24.06
C GLY A 59 4.36 6.43 -23.36
N HIS A 60 3.38 7.20 -23.82
CA HIS A 60 3.10 8.51 -23.24
C HIS A 60 2.80 8.40 -21.74
N GLN A 61 3.68 8.94 -20.92
CA GLN A 61 3.54 8.93 -19.46
C GLN A 61 2.63 10.06 -19.02
N VAL A 62 1.61 9.71 -18.25
CA VAL A 62 0.69 10.67 -17.68
C VAL A 62 0.69 10.56 -16.15
N LYS A 63 0.64 11.71 -15.50
CA LYS A 63 0.39 11.77 -14.07
C LYS A 63 -1.07 11.43 -13.82
N GLU A 64 -1.31 10.45 -12.97
CA GLU A 64 -2.65 10.04 -12.57
C GLU A 64 -2.85 10.30 -11.09
N THR A 65 -3.99 10.87 -10.74
CA THR A 65 -4.40 11.05 -9.35
C THR A 65 -5.67 10.24 -9.11
N LEU A 66 -5.60 9.36 -8.13
CA LEU A 66 -6.71 8.49 -7.75
C LEU A 66 -7.10 8.79 -6.31
N THR A 67 -8.40 8.82 -6.08
CA THR A 67 -8.94 8.90 -4.72
C THR A 67 -9.64 7.59 -4.40
N PHE A 68 -9.15 6.90 -3.38
CA PHE A 68 -9.79 5.70 -2.85
C PHE A 68 -10.60 6.10 -1.64
N LEU A 69 -11.90 6.17 -1.80
CA LEU A 69 -12.81 6.34 -0.68
C LEU A 69 -12.86 5.06 0.15
N ASP A 70 -13.32 5.20 1.36
CA ASP A 70 -13.44 4.09 2.29
C ASP A 70 -14.21 2.91 1.70
N ASP A 71 -15.27 3.15 0.95
CA ASP A 71 -16.06 2.10 0.29
C ASP A 71 -15.27 1.39 -0.82
N ASP A 72 -14.43 2.12 -1.56
CA ASP A 72 -13.57 1.53 -2.60
C ASP A 72 -12.56 0.57 -1.98
N ILE A 73 -11.96 0.97 -0.86
CA ILE A 73 -10.98 0.17 -0.14
C ILE A 73 -11.64 -1.07 0.45
N ALA A 74 -12.81 -0.94 1.05
CA ALA A 74 -13.59 -2.07 1.56
C ALA A 74 -13.87 -3.08 0.45
N ARG A 75 -14.29 -2.62 -0.73
CA ARG A 75 -14.51 -3.47 -1.90
C ARG A 75 -13.22 -4.16 -2.35
N PHE A 76 -12.10 -3.46 -2.44
CA PHE A 76 -10.82 -4.07 -2.82
C PHE A 76 -10.38 -5.14 -1.83
N MET A 77 -10.61 -4.92 -0.54
CA MET A 77 -10.31 -5.91 0.50
C MET A 77 -11.20 -7.15 0.37
N GLU A 78 -12.49 -6.97 0.13
CA GLU A 78 -13.44 -8.08 -0.10
C GLU A 78 -13.05 -8.89 -1.33
N GLU A 79 -12.74 -8.23 -2.44
CA GLU A 79 -12.28 -8.90 -3.66
C GLU A 79 -10.98 -9.68 -3.44
N ALA A 80 -10.04 -9.11 -2.68
CA ALA A 80 -8.79 -9.79 -2.35
C ALA A 80 -9.02 -11.02 -1.47
N ILE A 81 -9.94 -10.94 -0.51
CA ILE A 81 -10.34 -12.08 0.34
C ILE A 81 -11.00 -13.15 -0.51
N ALA A 82 -11.92 -12.77 -1.40
CA ALA A 82 -12.62 -13.70 -2.28
C ALA A 82 -11.64 -14.45 -3.19
N ARG A 83 -10.67 -13.76 -3.78
CA ARG A 83 -9.62 -14.39 -4.59
C ARG A 83 -8.79 -15.41 -3.80
N ARG A 84 -8.41 -15.07 -2.57
CA ARG A 84 -7.68 -15.97 -1.68
C ARG A 84 -8.48 -17.21 -1.32
N ASN A 85 -9.75 -17.03 -1.00
CA ASN A 85 -10.64 -18.15 -0.63
C ASN A 85 -10.94 -19.06 -1.82
N ALA A 86 -11.09 -18.50 -3.02
CA ALA A 86 -11.31 -19.29 -4.24
C ALA A 86 -10.10 -20.17 -4.59
N GLY A 87 -8.88 -19.71 -4.27
CA GLY A 87 -7.65 -20.48 -4.46
C GLY A 87 -7.42 -21.57 -3.40
N GLY A 88 -8.16 -21.58 -2.30
CA GLY A 88 -8.11 -22.59 -1.24
C GLY A 88 -6.78 -22.68 -0.48
N ALA A 89 -5.87 -21.73 -0.66
CA ALA A 89 -4.54 -21.77 -0.10
C ALA A 89 -4.12 -20.43 0.49
N VAL A 90 -3.11 -20.46 1.33
CA VAL A 90 -2.36 -19.27 1.76
C VAL A 90 -1.90 -18.51 0.51
N PRO A 91 -2.04 -17.18 0.49
CA PRO A 91 -1.61 -16.37 -0.65
C PRO A 91 -0.16 -16.67 -1.02
N ASP A 92 0.08 -17.00 -2.28
CA ASP A 92 1.44 -17.15 -2.79
C ASP A 92 2.05 -15.77 -3.05
N TRP A 93 2.69 -15.23 -2.03
CA TRP A 93 3.34 -13.94 -2.11
C TRP A 93 4.48 -13.91 -3.13
N GLY A 94 4.99 -15.09 -3.55
CA GLY A 94 5.96 -15.18 -4.63
C GLY A 94 5.43 -14.66 -5.96
N LYS A 95 4.12 -14.76 -6.18
CA LYS A 95 3.42 -14.28 -7.38
C LYS A 95 2.90 -12.86 -7.28
N ALA A 96 2.92 -12.28 -6.10
CA ALA A 96 2.51 -10.89 -5.91
C ALA A 96 3.46 -9.93 -6.63
N GLY A 97 2.93 -8.83 -7.16
CA GLY A 97 3.72 -7.79 -7.78
C GLY A 97 4.55 -7.00 -6.77
N TYR A 98 5.36 -6.11 -7.29
CA TYR A 98 6.30 -5.31 -6.50
C TYR A 98 5.59 -4.43 -5.45
N TYR A 99 4.56 -3.69 -5.85
CA TYR A 99 3.86 -2.81 -4.92
C TYR A 99 3.01 -3.59 -3.92
N GLU A 100 2.40 -4.68 -4.32
CA GLU A 100 1.64 -5.52 -3.40
C GLU A 100 2.51 -6.01 -2.24
N LYS A 101 3.71 -6.51 -2.54
CA LYS A 101 4.67 -6.95 -1.53
C LYS A 101 5.18 -5.80 -0.67
N SER A 102 5.64 -4.74 -1.32
CA SER A 102 6.25 -3.59 -0.65
C SER A 102 5.25 -2.87 0.25
N PHE A 103 4.05 -2.63 -0.24
CA PHE A 103 3.00 -1.95 0.52
C PHE A 103 2.50 -2.79 1.68
N ARG A 104 2.40 -4.10 1.50
CA ARG A 104 2.05 -5.00 2.61
C ARG A 104 3.06 -4.89 3.75
N ILE A 105 4.34 -4.94 3.44
CA ILE A 105 5.41 -4.89 4.44
C ILE A 105 5.49 -3.52 5.12
N LEU A 106 5.36 -2.45 4.35
CA LEU A 106 5.27 -1.09 4.90
C LEU A 106 4.05 -0.95 5.82
N GLY A 107 2.91 -1.48 5.40
CA GLY A 107 1.69 -1.48 6.21
C GLY A 107 1.86 -2.23 7.53
N ARG A 108 2.54 -3.36 7.52
CA ARG A 108 2.87 -4.11 8.75
C ARG A 108 3.73 -3.28 9.70
N TRP A 109 4.77 -2.64 9.18
CA TRP A 109 5.61 -1.76 9.97
C TRP A 109 4.82 -0.56 10.52
N ILE A 110 3.96 0.05 9.69
CA ILE A 110 3.08 1.16 10.11
C ILE A 110 2.15 0.72 11.25
N ASP A 111 1.54 -0.46 11.17
CA ASP A 111 0.69 -0.99 12.23
C ASP A 111 1.43 -1.11 13.57
N GLU A 112 2.70 -1.50 13.54
CA GLU A 112 3.54 -1.58 14.74
C GLU A 112 3.80 -0.20 15.35
N GLN A 113 3.81 0.84 14.54
CA GLN A 113 4.03 2.21 14.98
C GLN A 113 2.77 2.89 15.52
N LYS A 114 1.58 2.37 15.24
CA LYS A 114 0.27 2.89 15.67
C LYS A 114 0.09 4.38 15.39
N PRO A 115 0.27 4.85 14.15
CA PRO A 115 0.08 6.26 13.81
C PRO A 115 -1.39 6.63 13.74
N ARG A 116 -1.67 7.94 13.80
CA ARG A 116 -2.97 8.49 13.46
C ARG A 116 -3.15 8.64 11.96
N ASP A 117 -2.16 9.21 11.30
CA ASP A 117 -2.18 9.49 9.87
C ASP A 117 -0.85 9.12 9.24
N ILE A 118 -0.89 8.71 8.00
CA ILE A 118 0.30 8.37 7.22
C ILE A 118 0.38 9.18 5.93
N PHE A 119 1.61 9.36 5.49
CA PHE A 119 1.96 9.91 4.20
C PHE A 119 3.23 9.19 3.74
N PHE A 120 3.29 8.73 2.52
CA PHE A 120 4.55 8.24 1.98
C PHE A 120 4.66 8.45 0.48
N PHE A 121 5.89 8.47 0.01
CA PHE A 121 6.20 8.56 -1.41
C PHE A 121 7.39 7.68 -1.76
N GLU A 122 7.40 7.27 -3.01
CA GLU A 122 8.51 6.54 -3.62
C GLU A 122 9.43 7.53 -4.33
N GLN A 123 10.73 7.38 -4.09
CA GLN A 123 11.77 8.11 -4.78
C GLN A 123 12.95 7.17 -5.05
N ASP A 124 13.29 6.99 -6.33
CA ASP A 124 14.43 6.17 -6.77
C ASP A 124 14.42 4.74 -6.17
N GLY A 125 13.25 4.14 -6.08
CA GLY A 125 13.08 2.80 -5.53
C GLY A 125 13.09 2.71 -4.00
N ALA A 126 13.27 3.83 -3.31
CA ALA A 126 13.13 3.93 -1.86
C ALA A 126 11.76 4.51 -1.49
N PHE A 127 11.27 4.15 -0.30
CA PHE A 127 10.07 4.74 0.26
C PHE A 127 10.41 5.63 1.43
N VAL A 128 9.89 6.85 1.41
CA VAL A 128 9.97 7.78 2.54
C VAL A 128 8.60 7.83 3.18
N VAL A 129 8.50 7.40 4.42
CA VAL A 129 7.25 7.30 5.17
C VAL A 129 7.25 8.35 6.28
N ARG A 130 6.20 9.16 6.31
CA ARG A 130 5.95 10.08 7.42
C ARG A 130 4.73 9.62 8.19
N LEU A 131 4.90 9.46 9.49
CA LEU A 131 3.85 9.10 10.42
C LEU A 131 3.53 10.28 11.33
N TYR A 132 2.25 10.50 11.57
CA TYR A 132 1.78 11.42 12.59
C TYR A 132 1.19 10.65 13.74
N ARG A 133 1.66 10.94 14.94
CA ARG A 133 1.18 10.35 16.20
C ARG A 133 0.68 11.44 17.12
N VAL A 134 -0.39 11.14 17.85
CA VAL A 134 -0.87 11.98 18.93
C VAL A 134 -0.45 11.34 20.25
N ALA A 135 0.32 12.08 21.04
CA ALA A 135 0.69 11.71 22.39
C ALA A 135 0.05 12.68 23.39
N PRO A 136 -0.02 12.35 24.69
CA PRO A 136 -0.54 13.27 25.70
C PRO A 136 0.15 14.63 25.74
N THR A 137 1.40 14.70 25.28
CA THR A 137 2.23 15.91 25.24
C THR A 137 2.19 16.66 23.92
N GLY A 138 1.35 16.25 22.96
CA GLY A 138 1.21 16.87 21.64
C GLY A 138 1.46 15.91 20.48
N GLY A 139 1.37 16.42 19.25
CA GLY A 139 1.59 15.66 18.04
C GLY A 139 3.07 15.52 17.67
N HIS A 140 3.44 14.37 17.16
CA HIS A 140 4.78 14.08 16.68
C HIS A 140 4.77 13.55 15.26
N HIS A 141 5.71 14.04 14.44
CA HIS A 141 6.01 13.46 13.14
C HIS A 141 7.25 12.57 13.23
N THR A 142 7.16 11.39 12.65
CA THR A 142 8.30 10.49 12.49
C THR A 142 8.52 10.27 11.00
N LEU A 143 9.76 10.44 10.56
CA LEU A 143 10.19 10.09 9.21
C LEU A 143 11.02 8.82 9.24
N ALA A 144 10.74 7.93 8.31
CA ALA A 144 11.53 6.73 8.07
C ALA A 144 11.76 6.56 6.58
N GLU A 145 12.95 6.15 6.22
CA GLU A 145 13.32 5.84 4.84
C GLU A 145 13.64 4.36 4.72
N PHE A 146 13.06 3.72 3.71
CA PHE A 146 13.30 2.31 3.41
C PHE A 146 13.85 2.21 2.00
N THR A 147 15.08 1.73 1.89
CA THR A 147 15.67 1.40 0.59
C THR A 147 15.00 0.13 0.02
N LYS A 148 15.25 -0.13 -1.25
CA LYS A 148 14.80 -1.37 -1.88
C LYS A 148 15.33 -2.61 -1.12
N ASP A 149 16.59 -2.57 -0.69
CA ASP A 149 17.20 -3.67 0.07
C ASP A 149 16.54 -3.84 1.44
N ASP A 150 16.19 -2.74 2.12
CA ASP A 150 15.44 -2.79 3.39
C ASP A 150 14.09 -3.47 3.21
N ILE A 151 13.36 -3.11 2.15
CA ILE A 151 12.07 -3.71 1.83
C ILE A 151 12.20 -5.21 1.53
N GLU A 152 13.19 -5.61 0.74
CA GLU A 152 13.44 -7.01 0.42
C GLU A 152 13.79 -7.82 1.67
N ALA A 153 14.61 -7.27 2.58
CA ALA A 153 14.93 -7.89 3.85
C ALA A 153 13.70 -8.05 4.76
N MET A 154 12.86 -7.04 4.82
CA MET A 154 11.61 -7.10 5.59
C MET A 154 10.64 -8.15 5.03
N ILE A 155 10.53 -8.27 3.71
CA ILE A 155 9.72 -9.29 3.05
C ILE A 155 10.25 -10.69 3.39
N ALA A 156 11.57 -10.89 3.37
CA ALA A 156 12.19 -12.18 3.69
C ALA A 156 11.92 -12.59 5.15
N GLN A 157 11.83 -11.64 6.08
CA GLN A 157 11.54 -11.90 7.49
C GLN A 157 10.05 -12.12 7.78
N ALA A 158 9.16 -11.59 6.94
CA ALA A 158 7.72 -11.65 7.13
C ALA A 158 7.00 -11.96 5.80
N PRO A 159 7.23 -13.14 5.20
CA PRO A 159 6.72 -13.45 3.87
C PRO A 159 5.21 -13.60 3.80
N GLN A 160 4.54 -13.88 4.90
CA GLN A 160 3.10 -14.10 4.95
C GLN A 160 2.38 -12.96 5.68
N ALA A 161 1.15 -12.66 5.24
CA ALA A 161 0.30 -11.75 5.97
C ALA A 161 0.00 -12.30 7.39
N ARG A 162 -0.17 -11.40 8.35
CA ARG A 162 -0.62 -11.80 9.68
C ARG A 162 -1.97 -12.49 9.58
N GLN A 163 -2.12 -13.57 10.29
CA GLN A 163 -3.43 -14.18 10.51
C GLN A 163 -4.19 -13.34 11.53
N ALA A 164 -5.39 -13.00 11.18
CA ALA A 164 -6.27 -12.28 12.10
C ALA A 164 -6.70 -13.19 13.26
#